data_c86ffc8b9922a9891febd272a379272f
#
_entry.id   c86ffc8b9922a9891febd272a379272f
#
_cell.length_a   1.000
_cell.length_b   1.000
_cell.length_c   1.000
_cell.angle_alpha   90.00
_cell.angle_beta   90.00
_cell.angle_gamma   90.00
#
_symmetry.space_group_name_H-M   'P 1'
#
loop_
_entity.id
_entity.type
_entity.pdbx_description
1 polymer ?
#
loop_
_entity_poly.entity_id
_entity_poly.type
_entity_poly.pdbx_seq_one_letter_code
_entity_poly.pdbx_strand_id
1 'polypeptide(L)'
;VPVQRCTGTVFLTGYPVRKAICMSPQMERAAGYILTCPSGGNCANMKAQQTAPAKAEKGRQKQEGNGQNMYVIAGLGNPKKEYDNTRHNIGFSVIDMLADKTGISVNTAKHKGLLGAGYLNGQKIILVKPLTYMNLSGECIREVLDYYKVDGSTNLIVIHDDISLEPGIIRVRKKGSAGGHNGLKNIIQHLGKDQFVRIKVGVGEKPAGYDLADYV
;
A
#
# COMPACT_ATOMS: atom_id res chain seq x y z
N VAL A 1 -26.32 -12.13 16.26
CA VAL A 1 -25.19 -11.24 15.96
C VAL A 1 -25.65 -10.29 14.87
N PRO A 2 -25.71 -8.97 15.09
CA PRO A 2 -26.25 -8.04 14.10
C PRO A 2 -25.26 -7.86 12.94
N VAL A 3 -25.75 -7.99 11.71
CA VAL A 3 -25.03 -7.74 10.47
C VAL A 3 -24.89 -6.22 10.30
N GLN A 4 -23.67 -5.68 10.43
CA GLN A 4 -23.37 -4.29 10.08
C GLN A 4 -23.34 -4.12 8.56
N ARG A 5 -24.18 -3.23 8.05
CA ARG A 5 -24.17 -2.82 6.62
C ARG A 5 -22.96 -1.93 6.37
N CYS A 6 -22.09 -2.34 5.44
CA CYS A 6 -21.00 -1.52 4.93
C CYS A 6 -21.52 -0.50 3.93
N THR A 7 -21.31 0.78 4.19
CA THR A 7 -21.63 1.90 3.30
C THR A 7 -20.35 2.46 2.70
N GLY A 8 -19.92 1.91 1.58
CA GLY A 8 -18.78 2.43 0.82
C GLY A 8 -18.27 1.41 -0.20
N THR A 9 -18.75 1.51 -1.42
CA THR A 9 -18.38 0.57 -2.49
C THR A 9 -17.41 1.25 -3.44
N VAL A 10 -16.17 0.75 -3.52
CA VAL A 10 -15.20 1.15 -4.55
C VAL A 10 -15.23 0.11 -5.66
N PHE A 11 -15.61 0.53 -6.88
CA PHE A 11 -15.62 -0.34 -8.05
C PHE A 11 -14.24 -0.32 -8.72
N LEU A 12 -13.63 -1.48 -8.87
CA LEU A 12 -12.46 -1.69 -9.71
C LEU A 12 -12.95 -2.00 -11.12
N THR A 13 -12.80 -1.05 -12.06
CA THR A 13 -13.11 -1.26 -13.46
C THR A 13 -11.89 -1.86 -14.17
N GLY A 14 -12.02 -3.08 -14.70
CA GLY A 14 -10.97 -3.74 -15.51
C GLY A 14 -10.75 -5.22 -15.22
N TYR A 15 -11.31 -5.79 -14.16
CA TYR A 15 -11.27 -7.23 -13.91
C TYR A 15 -12.67 -7.86 -14.05
N PRO A 16 -12.79 -9.10 -14.55
CA PRO A 16 -14.08 -9.76 -14.75
C PRO A 16 -14.82 -10.12 -13.44
N VAL A 17 -14.26 -9.80 -12.28
CA VAL A 17 -14.88 -10.05 -10.98
C VAL A 17 -15.38 -8.74 -10.39
N ARG A 18 -16.66 -8.44 -10.63
CA ARG A 18 -17.38 -7.35 -9.94
C ARG A 18 -17.64 -7.75 -8.48
N LYS A 19 -16.67 -7.56 -7.60
CA LYS A 19 -16.90 -7.59 -6.14
C LYS A 19 -16.37 -6.31 -5.52
N ALA A 20 -17.26 -5.66 -4.76
CA ALA A 20 -16.95 -4.46 -4.00
C ALA A 20 -15.98 -4.77 -2.86
N ILE A 21 -14.91 -4.00 -2.73
CA ILE A 21 -14.00 -4.05 -1.59
C ILE A 21 -14.62 -3.17 -0.50
N CYS A 22 -15.08 -3.78 0.59
CA CYS A 22 -15.54 -3.06 1.77
C CYS A 22 -14.34 -2.66 2.63
N MET A 23 -14.06 -1.36 2.72
CA MET A 23 -13.02 -0.82 3.59
C MET A 23 -13.51 -0.78 5.04
N SER A 24 -12.67 -1.22 6.00
CA SER A 24 -13.00 -1.14 7.41
C SER A 24 -12.88 0.31 7.93
N PRO A 25 -13.64 0.68 8.98
CA PRO A 25 -13.60 2.04 9.57
C PRO A 25 -12.21 2.49 10.06
N GLN A 26 -11.29 1.56 10.27
CA GLN A 26 -9.91 1.85 10.66
C GLN A 26 -9.06 2.34 9.47
N MET A 27 -9.40 1.95 8.24
CA MET A 27 -8.75 2.47 7.03
C MET A 27 -9.27 3.86 6.66
N GLU A 28 -10.54 4.17 6.96
CA GLU A 28 -11.12 5.51 6.74
C GLU A 28 -10.48 6.58 7.61
N ARG A 29 -10.16 6.27 8.87
CA ARG A 29 -9.44 7.21 9.77
C ARG A 29 -8.01 7.49 9.33
N ALA A 30 -7.37 6.58 8.63
CA ALA A 30 -6.04 6.79 8.07
C ALA A 30 -6.08 7.61 6.76
N ALA A 31 -7.21 7.67 6.08
CA ALA A 31 -7.37 8.32 4.78
C ALA A 31 -7.94 9.75 4.82
N GLY A 32 -8.40 10.23 6.00
CA GLY A 32 -8.82 11.63 6.20
C GLY A 32 -9.99 12.12 5.33
N TYR A 33 -10.89 11.23 4.86
CA TYR A 33 -12.02 11.63 4.03
C TYR A 33 -13.23 12.04 4.87
N ILE A 34 -13.63 13.31 4.76
CA ILE A 34 -14.95 13.80 5.15
C ILE A 34 -15.89 13.56 3.97
N LEU A 35 -16.76 12.56 4.08
CA LEU A 35 -17.85 12.37 3.12
C LEU A 35 -18.99 13.34 3.48
N THR A 36 -19.25 14.31 2.62
CA THR A 36 -20.48 15.12 2.67
C THR A 36 -21.62 14.28 2.11
N CYS A 37 -22.66 14.05 2.93
CA CYS A 37 -23.90 13.41 2.50
C CYS A 37 -24.71 14.32 1.58
N PRO A 38 -25.19 13.85 0.42
CA PRO A 38 -26.19 14.57 -0.35
C PRO A 38 -27.60 14.09 0.04
N SER A 39 -28.13 14.63 1.12
CA SER A 39 -29.56 14.57 1.38
C SER A 39 -29.97 15.87 2.09
N GLY A 40 -30.77 16.67 1.37
CA GLY A 40 -31.22 17.97 1.82
C GLY A 40 -31.98 17.92 3.15
N GLY A 41 -31.45 18.64 4.11
CA GLY A 41 -32.09 18.97 5.38
C GLY A 41 -31.64 20.37 5.77
N ASN A 42 -32.57 21.32 5.80
CA ASN A 42 -32.41 22.69 6.20
C ASN A 42 -31.79 22.79 7.61
N CYS A 43 -30.59 23.33 7.74
CA CYS A 43 -30.06 23.86 8.98
C CYS A 43 -29.84 25.38 8.84
N ALA A 44 -30.92 26.13 9.07
CA ALA A 44 -30.83 27.55 9.32
C ALA A 44 -30.43 27.79 10.80
N ASN A 45 -29.54 28.79 10.99
CA ASN A 45 -29.16 29.43 12.26
C ASN A 45 -28.20 28.67 13.20
N MET A 46 -26.91 28.86 12.97
CA MET A 46 -25.95 29.02 14.06
C MET A 46 -25.02 30.21 13.75
N LYS A 47 -25.20 31.30 14.56
CA LYS A 47 -24.35 32.49 14.50
C LYS A 47 -22.92 32.14 14.89
N ALA A 48 -21.99 32.47 14.02
CA ALA A 48 -20.57 32.42 14.32
C ALA A 48 -20.20 33.54 15.30
N GLN A 49 -19.74 33.17 16.49
CA GLN A 49 -19.04 34.10 17.38
C GLN A 49 -17.57 34.15 16.98
N GLN A 50 -17.16 35.30 16.44
CA GLN A 50 -15.77 35.59 16.18
C GLN A 50 -15.06 35.87 17.52
N THR A 51 -14.14 35.02 17.93
CA THR A 51 -13.15 35.34 18.97
C THR A 51 -11.85 35.76 18.30
N ALA A 52 -11.33 36.94 18.71
CA ALA A 52 -10.14 37.57 18.18
C ALA A 52 -8.87 36.71 18.38
N PRO A 53 -7.83 36.85 17.51
CA PRO A 53 -6.65 36.00 17.59
C PRO A 53 -5.74 36.43 18.75
N ALA A 54 -5.40 35.48 19.61
CA ALA A 54 -4.35 35.62 20.62
C ALA A 54 -2.98 35.72 19.93
N LYS A 55 -2.16 36.66 20.38
CA LYS A 55 -0.79 36.92 19.88
C LYS A 55 0.07 35.62 20.02
N ALA A 56 0.59 35.15 18.90
CA ALA A 56 1.55 34.05 18.87
C ALA A 56 2.91 34.53 19.39
N GLU A 57 3.32 34.03 20.54
CA GLU A 57 4.71 34.09 21.01
C GLU A 57 5.58 33.17 20.14
N LYS A 58 6.61 33.79 19.52
CA LYS A 58 7.64 33.07 18.75
C LYS A 58 8.56 32.28 19.70
N GLY A 59 8.15 31.13 20.12
CA GLY A 59 9.03 30.12 20.69
C GLY A 59 9.67 29.30 19.57
N ARG A 60 10.90 29.65 19.19
CA ARG A 60 11.72 28.91 18.22
C ARG A 60 12.25 27.65 18.90
N GLN A 61 11.43 26.59 18.98
CA GLN A 61 11.93 25.27 19.33
C GLN A 61 12.64 24.70 18.10
N LYS A 62 13.96 24.63 18.17
CA LYS A 62 14.81 23.80 17.33
C LYS A 62 14.36 22.35 17.55
N GLN A 63 13.60 21.80 16.63
CA GLN A 63 13.42 20.36 16.53
C GLN A 63 14.67 19.79 15.85
N GLU A 64 15.68 19.47 16.62
CA GLU A 64 16.74 18.55 16.24
C GLU A 64 16.15 17.15 16.33
N GLY A 65 15.97 16.50 15.18
CA GLY A 65 15.42 15.16 15.07
C GLY A 65 14.92 14.88 13.66
N ASN A 66 15.80 15.00 12.66
CA ASN A 66 15.44 14.79 11.26
C ASN A 66 15.42 13.29 10.91
N GLY A 67 14.59 12.51 11.61
CA GLY A 67 14.11 11.21 11.15
C GLY A 67 12.83 11.44 10.36
N GLN A 68 12.94 11.84 9.10
CA GLN A 68 11.77 11.93 8.23
C GLN A 68 11.08 10.56 8.26
N ASN A 69 9.86 10.50 8.77
CA ASN A 69 8.99 9.31 8.69
C ASN A 69 8.67 9.06 7.21
N MET A 70 9.62 8.47 6.50
CA MET A 70 9.50 8.10 5.10
C MET A 70 9.15 6.61 5.03
N TYR A 71 8.12 6.28 4.25
CA TYR A 71 7.75 4.90 4.02
C TYR A 71 8.13 4.47 2.61
N VAL A 72 8.62 3.24 2.49
CA VAL A 72 8.80 2.56 1.20
C VAL A 72 7.66 1.57 1.03
N ILE A 73 6.88 1.73 -0.03
CA ILE A 73 5.76 0.87 -0.39
C ILE A 73 6.13 0.13 -1.66
N ALA A 74 6.43 -1.16 -1.54
CA ALA A 74 6.85 -2.00 -2.65
C ALA A 74 5.73 -2.96 -3.05
N GLY A 75 5.31 -2.92 -4.31
CA GLY A 75 4.43 -3.93 -4.89
C GLY A 75 5.26 -4.99 -5.60
N LEU A 76 5.03 -6.27 -5.29
CA LEU A 76 5.74 -7.36 -5.94
C LEU A 76 5.07 -7.75 -7.26
N GLY A 77 5.89 -8.15 -8.24
CA GLY A 77 5.45 -8.56 -9.56
C GLY A 77 6.65 -8.89 -10.46
N ASN A 78 6.37 -9.35 -11.65
CA ASN A 78 7.33 -9.64 -12.72
C ASN A 78 7.23 -8.58 -13.82
N PRO A 79 8.36 -8.04 -14.34
CA PRO A 79 8.36 -6.86 -15.21
C PRO A 79 8.02 -7.14 -16.68
N LYS A 80 7.93 -8.39 -17.14
CA LYS A 80 7.60 -8.70 -18.53
C LYS A 80 6.11 -8.58 -18.80
N LYS A 81 5.75 -8.16 -20.02
CA LYS A 81 4.35 -8.02 -20.49
C LYS A 81 3.52 -9.30 -20.39
N GLU A 82 4.15 -10.46 -20.50
CA GLU A 82 3.47 -11.76 -20.36
C GLU A 82 2.84 -11.96 -18.99
N TYR A 83 3.34 -11.22 -17.95
CA TYR A 83 2.80 -11.25 -16.59
C TYR A 83 1.81 -10.12 -16.29
N ASP A 84 1.54 -9.25 -17.28
CA ASP A 84 0.55 -8.19 -17.10
C ASP A 84 -0.83 -8.79 -16.82
N ASN A 85 -1.51 -8.27 -15.81
CA ASN A 85 -2.80 -8.76 -15.34
C ASN A 85 -2.82 -10.19 -14.80
N THR A 86 -1.66 -10.81 -14.52
CA THR A 86 -1.59 -12.07 -13.78
C THR A 86 -1.79 -11.83 -12.28
N ARG A 87 -2.13 -12.90 -11.55
CA ARG A 87 -2.32 -12.85 -10.09
C ARG A 87 -1.04 -12.44 -9.36
N HIS A 88 0.10 -12.90 -9.87
CA HIS A 88 1.42 -12.60 -9.30
C HIS A 88 1.82 -11.12 -9.46
N ASN A 89 1.19 -10.40 -10.40
CA ASN A 89 1.40 -8.97 -10.61
C ASN A 89 0.41 -8.08 -9.85
N ILE A 90 -0.40 -8.64 -8.95
CA ILE A 90 -1.35 -7.84 -8.16
C ILE A 90 -0.66 -6.74 -7.35
N GLY A 91 0.58 -6.98 -6.89
CA GLY A 91 1.37 -5.96 -6.21
C GLY A 91 1.66 -4.75 -7.11
N PHE A 92 2.03 -4.96 -8.37
CA PHE A 92 2.23 -3.90 -9.36
C PHE A 92 0.93 -3.12 -9.61
N SER A 93 -0.19 -3.83 -9.79
CA SER A 93 -1.49 -3.21 -10.02
C SER A 93 -1.90 -2.32 -8.84
N VAL A 94 -1.63 -2.71 -7.60
CA VAL A 94 -1.91 -1.88 -6.42
C VAL A 94 -1.02 -0.65 -6.38
N ILE A 95 0.27 -0.75 -6.77
CA ILE A 95 1.16 0.43 -6.87
C ILE A 95 0.64 1.40 -7.93
N ASP A 96 0.18 0.92 -9.10
CA ASP A 96 -0.38 1.78 -10.14
C ASP A 96 -1.64 2.50 -9.65
N MET A 97 -2.54 1.79 -8.96
CA MET A 97 -3.72 2.41 -8.33
C MET A 97 -3.37 3.46 -7.26
N LEU A 98 -2.32 3.21 -6.47
CA LEU A 98 -1.84 4.19 -5.48
C LEU A 98 -1.22 5.40 -6.18
N ALA A 99 -0.43 5.18 -7.23
CA ALA A 99 0.16 6.22 -8.06
C ALA A 99 -0.92 7.16 -8.62
N ASP A 100 -1.95 6.60 -9.22
CA ASP A 100 -3.09 7.35 -9.77
C ASP A 100 -3.82 8.16 -8.70
N LYS A 101 -4.12 7.53 -7.54
CA LYS A 101 -4.83 8.19 -6.44
C LYS A 101 -4.04 9.33 -5.79
N THR A 102 -2.73 9.20 -5.75
CA THR A 102 -1.85 10.18 -5.09
C THR A 102 -1.23 11.19 -6.04
N GLY A 103 -1.40 11.01 -7.36
CA GLY A 103 -0.74 11.82 -8.39
C GLY A 103 0.78 11.60 -8.45
N ILE A 104 1.28 10.47 -7.93
CA ILE A 104 2.71 10.14 -7.93
C ILE A 104 3.06 9.36 -9.18
N SER A 105 3.93 9.90 -10.03
CA SER A 105 4.42 9.18 -11.21
C SER A 105 5.49 8.15 -10.82
N VAL A 106 5.24 6.85 -11.09
CA VAL A 106 6.16 5.74 -10.83
C VAL A 106 6.89 5.36 -12.14
N ASN A 107 7.78 6.24 -12.59
CA ASN A 107 8.47 6.13 -13.88
C ASN A 107 10.00 6.30 -13.80
N THR A 108 10.56 6.54 -12.62
CA THR A 108 12.01 6.70 -12.45
C THR A 108 12.67 5.34 -12.32
N ALA A 109 13.38 4.90 -13.36
CA ALA A 109 14.15 3.66 -13.35
C ALA A 109 15.43 3.83 -12.54
N LYS A 110 15.49 3.27 -11.33
CA LYS A 110 16.65 3.33 -10.41
C LYS A 110 16.59 2.15 -9.43
N HIS A 111 17.74 1.76 -8.89
CA HIS A 111 17.82 0.69 -7.88
C HIS A 111 17.12 -0.62 -8.30
N LYS A 112 17.30 -1.02 -9.56
CA LYS A 112 16.66 -2.21 -10.14
C LYS A 112 15.14 -2.19 -10.08
N GLY A 113 14.50 -1.00 -10.03
CA GLY A 113 13.06 -0.83 -9.95
C GLY A 113 12.56 0.44 -10.64
N LEU A 114 11.24 0.54 -10.79
CA LEU A 114 10.56 1.80 -11.09
C LEU A 114 10.13 2.44 -9.78
N LEU A 115 10.50 3.70 -9.59
CA LEU A 115 10.26 4.45 -8.37
C LEU A 115 9.43 5.70 -8.65
N GLY A 116 8.58 6.05 -7.68
CA GLY A 116 7.88 7.33 -7.61
C GLY A 116 7.94 7.87 -6.19
N ALA A 117 8.29 9.14 -6.03
CA ALA A 117 8.36 9.80 -4.72
C ALA A 117 7.26 10.84 -4.59
N GLY A 118 6.63 10.91 -3.43
CA GLY A 118 5.59 11.89 -3.16
C GLY A 118 5.14 11.89 -1.71
N TYR A 119 3.93 12.40 -1.47
CA TYR A 119 3.36 12.51 -0.14
C TYR A 119 1.96 11.89 -0.11
N LEU A 120 1.66 11.18 0.98
CA LEU A 120 0.32 10.68 1.30
C LEU A 120 -0.01 11.10 2.73
N ASN A 121 -1.07 11.90 2.90
CA ASN A 121 -1.48 12.44 4.20
C ASN A 121 -0.33 13.08 5.00
N GLY A 122 0.52 13.87 4.32
CA GLY A 122 1.67 14.53 4.93
C GLY A 122 2.88 13.64 5.20
N GLN A 123 2.78 12.33 4.98
CA GLN A 123 3.90 11.39 5.09
C GLN A 123 4.61 11.24 3.76
N LYS A 124 5.93 11.34 3.76
CA LYS A 124 6.73 11.08 2.56
C LYS A 124 6.71 9.59 2.24
N ILE A 125 6.37 9.25 1.01
CA ILE A 125 6.34 7.88 0.53
C ILE A 125 7.17 7.70 -0.74
N ILE A 126 7.74 6.52 -0.88
CA ILE A 126 8.38 6.04 -2.10
C ILE A 126 7.60 4.81 -2.57
N LEU A 127 6.97 4.91 -3.73
CA LEU A 127 6.34 3.78 -4.41
C LEU A 127 7.39 3.05 -5.23
N VAL A 128 7.41 1.72 -5.16
CA VAL A 128 8.43 0.89 -5.80
C VAL A 128 7.79 -0.30 -6.51
N LYS A 129 8.15 -0.47 -7.78
CA LYS A 129 7.90 -1.70 -8.56
C LYS A 129 9.25 -2.31 -8.89
N PRO A 130 9.69 -3.42 -8.26
CA PRO A 130 10.94 -4.10 -8.60
C PRO A 130 10.92 -4.53 -10.08
N LEU A 131 11.97 -4.19 -10.84
CA LEU A 131 12.15 -4.67 -12.21
C LEU A 131 12.97 -5.96 -12.26
N THR A 132 13.35 -6.48 -11.11
CA THR A 132 13.89 -7.84 -10.95
C THR A 132 12.74 -8.85 -11.09
N TYR A 133 13.08 -10.11 -11.41
CA TYR A 133 12.07 -11.16 -11.30
C TYR A 133 11.67 -11.36 -9.84
N MET A 134 10.51 -12.00 -9.63
CA MET A 134 9.93 -12.20 -8.30
C MET A 134 10.93 -12.76 -7.27
N ASN A 135 11.70 -13.76 -7.66
CA ASN A 135 12.72 -14.40 -6.81
C ASN A 135 13.94 -13.52 -6.48
N LEU A 136 14.06 -12.34 -7.08
CA LEU A 136 15.14 -11.36 -6.85
C LEU A 136 14.64 -10.01 -6.33
N SER A 137 13.38 -9.94 -5.91
CA SER A 137 12.76 -8.68 -5.44
C SER A 137 13.50 -8.05 -4.25
N GLY A 138 14.15 -8.84 -3.42
CA GLY A 138 14.92 -8.37 -2.27
C GLY A 138 16.13 -7.52 -2.65
N GLU A 139 16.75 -7.75 -3.82
CA GLU A 139 17.87 -6.94 -4.30
C GLU A 139 17.44 -5.48 -4.52
N CYS A 140 16.34 -5.28 -5.24
CA CYS A 140 15.78 -3.95 -5.47
C CYS A 140 15.41 -3.27 -4.14
N ILE A 141 14.67 -3.98 -3.29
CA ILE A 141 14.19 -3.42 -2.03
C ILE A 141 15.36 -3.05 -1.12
N ARG A 142 16.39 -3.89 -1.03
CA ARG A 142 17.60 -3.60 -0.24
C ARG A 142 18.29 -2.33 -0.73
N GLU A 143 18.53 -2.20 -2.03
CA GLU A 143 19.14 -0.99 -2.61
C GLU A 143 18.33 0.27 -2.34
N VAL A 144 17.00 0.19 -2.43
CA VAL A 144 16.10 1.32 -2.15
C VAL A 144 16.19 1.73 -0.67
N LEU A 145 16.10 0.77 0.26
CA LEU A 145 16.17 1.05 1.69
C LEU A 145 17.51 1.67 2.09
N ASP A 146 18.61 1.16 1.55
CA ASP A 146 19.96 1.66 1.82
C ASP A 146 20.15 3.09 1.27
N TYR A 147 19.67 3.35 0.04
CA TYR A 147 19.77 4.67 -0.58
C TYR A 147 18.99 5.74 0.17
N TYR A 148 17.75 5.44 0.57
CA TYR A 148 16.91 6.37 1.30
C TYR A 148 17.14 6.35 2.81
N LYS A 149 18.03 5.47 3.31
CA LYS A 149 18.33 5.26 4.74
C LYS A 149 17.09 4.97 5.57
N VAL A 150 16.22 4.09 5.05
CA VAL A 150 14.95 3.70 5.67
C VAL A 150 15.12 2.36 6.39
N ASP A 151 14.66 2.27 7.64
CA ASP A 151 14.61 0.98 8.34
C ASP A 151 13.47 0.13 7.80
N GLY A 152 13.83 -0.99 7.18
CA GLY A 152 12.85 -1.94 6.63
C GLY A 152 11.93 -2.57 7.67
N SER A 153 12.32 -2.61 8.95
CA SER A 153 11.50 -3.20 10.01
C SER A 153 10.29 -2.34 10.38
N THR A 154 10.41 -1.03 10.24
CA THR A 154 9.39 -0.06 10.67
C THR A 154 8.68 0.61 9.52
N ASN A 155 9.41 0.88 8.43
CA ASN A 155 8.97 1.78 7.37
C ASN A 155 8.84 1.12 5.98
N LEU A 156 9.04 -0.21 5.88
CA LEU A 156 8.79 -0.98 4.67
C LEU A 156 7.40 -1.60 4.70
N ILE A 157 6.65 -1.38 3.62
CA ILE A 157 5.35 -2.02 3.34
C ILE A 157 5.50 -2.80 2.04
N VAL A 158 5.25 -4.11 2.08
CA VAL A 158 5.30 -4.99 0.90
C VAL A 158 3.90 -5.47 0.54
N ILE A 159 3.50 -5.27 -0.71
CA ILE A 159 2.22 -5.70 -1.26
C ILE A 159 2.47 -6.91 -2.15
N HIS A 160 1.77 -8.00 -1.89
CA HIS A 160 1.95 -9.25 -2.65
C HIS A 160 0.66 -10.08 -2.70
N ASP A 161 0.61 -11.03 -3.62
CA ASP A 161 -0.46 -12.03 -3.73
C ASP A 161 -0.43 -13.04 -2.56
N ASP A 162 -1.59 -13.58 -2.23
CA ASP A 162 -1.74 -14.67 -1.27
C ASP A 162 -2.82 -15.65 -1.75
N ILE A 163 -2.41 -16.87 -2.08
CA ILE A 163 -3.30 -17.93 -2.55
C ILE A 163 -4.20 -18.49 -1.46
N SER A 164 -3.87 -18.30 -0.18
CA SER A 164 -4.67 -18.77 0.96
C SER A 164 -5.84 -17.83 1.31
N LEU A 165 -5.99 -16.75 0.57
CA LEU A 165 -7.05 -15.77 0.74
C LEU A 165 -7.96 -15.74 -0.50
N GLU A 166 -9.25 -15.70 -0.26
CA GLU A 166 -10.24 -15.52 -1.32
C GLU A 166 -9.98 -14.23 -2.10
N PRO A 167 -10.27 -14.21 -3.43
CA PRO A 167 -10.10 -13.02 -4.26
C PRO A 167 -10.81 -11.79 -3.67
N GLY A 168 -10.09 -10.67 -3.58
CA GLY A 168 -10.60 -9.42 -3.04
C GLY A 168 -10.49 -9.29 -1.52
N ILE A 169 -10.02 -10.32 -0.82
CA ILE A 169 -9.71 -10.22 0.62
C ILE A 169 -8.31 -9.65 0.81
N ILE A 170 -8.19 -8.67 1.69
CA ILE A 170 -6.91 -8.07 2.07
C ILE A 170 -6.61 -8.40 3.52
N ARG A 171 -5.36 -8.80 3.79
CA ARG A 171 -4.90 -9.07 5.14
C ARG A 171 -3.57 -8.37 5.41
N VAL A 172 -3.50 -7.58 6.48
CA VAL A 172 -2.28 -6.90 6.92
C VAL A 172 -1.57 -7.72 8.00
N ARG A 173 -0.25 -7.88 7.87
CA ARG A 173 0.62 -8.52 8.84
C ARG A 173 1.89 -7.70 9.04
N LYS A 174 2.34 -7.55 10.30
CA LYS A 174 3.57 -6.81 10.65
C LYS A 174 4.83 -7.69 10.60
N LYS A 175 4.67 -9.01 10.62
CA LYS A 175 5.75 -10.01 10.59
C LYS A 175 5.24 -11.35 10.10
N GLY A 176 6.13 -12.25 9.74
CA GLY A 176 5.82 -13.64 9.41
C GLY A 176 6.81 -14.26 8.42
N SER A 177 6.74 -15.58 8.24
CA SER A 177 7.52 -16.32 7.25
C SER A 177 7.12 -15.95 5.81
N ALA A 178 7.87 -16.42 4.84
CA ALA A 178 7.59 -16.21 3.42
C ALA A 178 6.32 -16.93 2.93
N GLY A 179 5.87 -17.98 3.62
CA GLY A 179 4.66 -18.75 3.25
C GLY A 179 4.71 -19.34 1.84
N GLY A 180 5.90 -19.72 1.35
CA GLY A 180 6.09 -20.23 -0.02
C GLY A 180 6.26 -19.16 -1.09
N HIS A 181 6.04 -17.88 -0.78
CA HIS A 181 6.17 -16.79 -1.75
C HIS A 181 7.65 -16.42 -2.00
N ASN A 182 8.15 -16.68 -3.22
CA ASN A 182 9.56 -16.52 -3.56
C ASN A 182 10.07 -15.08 -3.38
N GLY A 183 9.28 -14.07 -3.72
CA GLY A 183 9.63 -12.66 -3.51
C GLY A 183 9.84 -12.34 -2.03
N LEU A 184 8.94 -12.77 -1.15
CA LEU A 184 9.09 -12.58 0.29
C LEU A 184 10.30 -13.33 0.85
N LYS A 185 10.57 -14.56 0.37
CA LYS A 185 11.75 -15.33 0.77
C LYS A 185 13.03 -14.56 0.47
N ASN A 186 13.14 -14.00 -0.73
CA ASN A 186 14.31 -13.22 -1.13
C ASN A 186 14.43 -11.91 -0.35
N ILE A 187 13.32 -11.20 -0.09
CA ILE A 187 13.33 -9.99 0.75
C ILE A 187 13.83 -10.31 2.16
N ILE A 188 13.31 -11.36 2.80
CA ILE A 188 13.75 -11.79 4.15
C ILE A 188 15.25 -12.12 4.14
N GLN A 189 15.73 -12.81 3.11
CA GLN A 189 17.15 -13.16 2.95
C GLN A 189 18.03 -11.91 2.87
N HIS A 190 17.64 -10.90 2.09
CA HIS A 190 18.42 -9.67 1.92
C HIS A 190 18.35 -8.73 3.14
N LEU A 191 17.23 -8.70 3.85
CA LEU A 191 17.06 -7.86 5.04
C LEU A 191 17.58 -8.52 6.32
N GLY A 192 17.73 -9.85 6.33
CA GLY A 192 18.07 -10.64 7.53
C GLY A 192 16.97 -10.63 8.59
N LYS A 193 15.76 -10.14 8.25
CA LYS A 193 14.62 -9.97 9.17
C LYS A 193 13.32 -10.27 8.45
N ASP A 194 12.34 -10.82 9.18
CA ASP A 194 10.97 -11.05 8.71
C ASP A 194 9.97 -10.00 9.25
N GLN A 195 10.46 -9.01 9.98
CA GLN A 195 9.70 -7.93 10.59
C GLN A 195 9.59 -6.75 9.61
N PHE A 196 8.52 -6.73 8.82
CA PHE A 196 8.08 -5.62 7.99
C PHE A 196 6.59 -5.79 7.69
N VAL A 197 5.91 -4.68 7.39
CA VAL A 197 4.48 -4.71 7.10
C VAL A 197 4.23 -5.36 5.74
N ARG A 198 3.27 -6.28 5.70
CA ARG A 198 2.82 -6.97 4.49
C ARG A 198 1.33 -6.73 4.29
N ILE A 199 0.98 -6.34 3.09
CA ILE A 199 -0.39 -6.28 2.61
C ILE A 199 -0.57 -7.46 1.66
N LYS A 200 -1.24 -8.49 2.16
CA LYS A 200 -1.56 -9.71 1.42
C LYS A 200 -2.86 -9.49 0.67
N VAL A 201 -2.83 -9.66 -0.64
CA VAL A 201 -4.01 -9.54 -1.51
C VAL A 201 -4.42 -10.94 -1.96
N GLY A 202 -5.64 -11.34 -1.62
CA GLY A 202 -6.18 -12.64 -1.97
C GLY A 202 -6.37 -12.80 -3.48
N VAL A 203 -5.84 -13.90 -4.01
CA VAL A 203 -5.97 -14.29 -5.42
C VAL A 203 -6.69 -15.63 -5.61
N GLY A 204 -7.08 -16.26 -4.50
CA GLY A 204 -7.77 -17.54 -4.48
C GLY A 204 -6.84 -18.73 -4.45
N GLU A 205 -7.39 -19.85 -4.02
CA GLU A 205 -6.67 -21.11 -3.90
C GLU A 205 -6.39 -21.72 -5.28
N LYS A 206 -5.23 -22.34 -5.42
CA LYS A 206 -4.82 -23.05 -6.62
C LYS A 206 -5.69 -24.30 -6.82
N PRO A 207 -6.30 -24.49 -8.01
CA PRO A 207 -7.01 -25.75 -8.30
C PRO A 207 -6.10 -26.98 -8.18
N ALA A 208 -6.68 -28.11 -7.82
CA ALA A 208 -5.96 -29.38 -7.76
C ALA A 208 -5.35 -29.71 -9.14
N GLY A 209 -4.09 -30.14 -9.14
CA GLY A 209 -3.39 -30.55 -10.38
C GLY A 209 -2.65 -29.44 -11.12
N TYR A 210 -2.85 -28.18 -10.78
CA TYR A 210 -2.06 -27.07 -11.37
C TYR A 210 -0.71 -26.90 -10.65
N ASP A 211 0.33 -26.50 -11.40
CA ASP A 211 1.56 -25.97 -10.78
C ASP A 211 1.29 -24.56 -10.21
N LEU A 212 1.96 -24.23 -9.09
CA LEU A 212 1.76 -22.92 -8.46
C LEU A 212 2.29 -21.79 -9.33
N ALA A 213 3.41 -22.00 -10.01
CA ALA A 213 4.02 -20.99 -10.89
C ALA A 213 3.14 -20.71 -12.12
N ASP A 214 2.39 -21.69 -12.61
CA ASP A 214 1.47 -21.54 -13.73
C ASP A 214 0.13 -20.92 -13.31
N TYR A 215 -0.23 -21.04 -12.04
CA TYR A 215 -1.49 -20.49 -11.52
C TYR A 215 -1.41 -19.01 -11.19
N VAL A 216 -0.32 -18.50 -10.67
CA VAL A 216 -0.13 -17.11 -10.24
C VAL A 216 0.51 -16.28 -11.34
#